data_5a62b3333969a75be846a237d8e5fb00
#
_entry.id   5a62b3333969a75be846a237d8e5fb00
#
_cell.length_a   1.000
_cell.length_b   1.000
_cell.length_c   1.000
_cell.angle_alpha   90.00
_cell.angle_beta   90.00
_cell.angle_gamma   90.00
#
_symmetry.space_group_name_H-M   'P 1'
#
loop_
_entity.id
_entity.type
_entity.pdbx_description
1 polymer ?
#
loop_
_entity_poly.entity_id
_entity_poly.type
_entity_poly.pdbx_seq_one_letter_code
_entity_poly.pdbx_strand_id
1 'polypeptide(L)'
;MSVAELAQAQMMPVAKIRPYPKNPRKITDKAVQQTAASIKAFGWQQPIVVDPDLVVIIGHVRRLAALSLGEDLAPVIIDTRLSPEQVKALRIADNRASDYTTWDYALLADELVDMAAEFGDVLDLADWEETVEGFQQASANGELGLTDQARAVVAAEHQVTVIFQTKAEADKAGPKLAEIPGVVFVRYPT
;
A
#
# COMPACT_ATOMS: atom_id res chain seq x y z
N MET A 1 19.12 2.72 -22.10
CA MET A 1 19.53 3.65 -21.02
C MET A 1 20.44 2.89 -20.07
N SER A 2 21.63 3.39 -19.86
CA SER A 2 22.59 2.76 -18.95
C SER A 2 22.14 2.94 -17.49
N VAL A 3 22.23 1.88 -16.69
CA VAL A 3 21.96 1.87 -15.24
C VAL A 3 23.01 2.69 -14.45
N ALA A 4 23.97 3.29 -15.14
CA ALA A 4 25.24 3.78 -14.58
C ALA A 4 25.18 5.15 -13.87
N GLU A 5 24.05 5.83 -13.81
CA GLU A 5 23.97 7.15 -13.12
C GLU A 5 22.70 7.29 -12.28
N LEU A 6 22.53 6.42 -11.30
CA LEU A 6 21.61 6.74 -10.21
C LEU A 6 22.25 7.90 -9.42
N ALA A 7 21.53 9.03 -9.34
CA ALA A 7 21.95 10.14 -8.49
C ALA A 7 22.12 9.63 -7.05
N GLN A 8 23.26 9.94 -6.44
CA GLN A 8 23.55 9.49 -5.06
C GLN A 8 22.66 10.26 -4.07
N ALA A 9 22.21 9.56 -3.05
CA ALA A 9 21.50 10.19 -1.96
C ALA A 9 22.47 11.07 -1.14
N GLN A 10 22.03 12.26 -0.78
CA GLN A 10 22.74 13.19 0.08
C GLN A 10 21.86 13.60 1.26
N MET A 11 22.46 13.87 2.42
CA MET A 11 21.72 14.37 3.57
C MET A 11 21.37 15.85 3.35
N MET A 12 20.10 16.19 3.52
CA MET A 12 19.57 17.53 3.27
C MET A 12 18.63 17.96 4.40
N PRO A 13 18.67 19.26 4.80
CA PRO A 13 17.71 19.76 5.79
C PRO A 13 16.26 19.55 5.35
N VAL A 14 15.46 18.88 6.20
CA VAL A 14 14.04 18.58 5.91
C VAL A 14 13.26 19.85 5.62
N ALA A 15 13.60 20.96 6.27
CA ALA A 15 12.98 22.26 6.07
C ALA A 15 13.15 22.82 4.63
N LYS A 16 14.18 22.38 3.88
CA LYS A 16 14.39 22.78 2.49
C LYS A 16 13.56 21.96 1.50
N ILE A 17 13.08 20.79 1.92
CA ILE A 17 12.30 19.90 1.06
C ILE A 17 10.87 20.44 0.98
N ARG A 18 10.41 20.80 -0.21
CA ARG A 18 9.09 21.38 -0.44
C ARG A 18 8.07 20.31 -0.85
N PRO A 19 6.87 20.26 -0.28
CA PRO A 19 5.83 19.37 -0.74
C PRO A 19 5.33 19.80 -2.13
N TYR A 20 4.87 18.83 -2.94
CA TYR A 20 4.18 19.17 -4.18
C TYR A 20 2.74 19.61 -3.87
N PRO A 21 2.34 20.88 -4.15
CA PRO A 21 1.07 21.42 -3.69
C PRO A 21 -0.17 20.81 -4.36
N LYS A 22 0.01 20.15 -5.52
CA LYS A 22 -1.06 19.48 -6.28
C LYS A 22 -0.96 17.95 -6.16
N ASN A 23 -0.49 17.43 -5.02
CA ASN A 23 -0.43 16.00 -4.81
C ASN A 23 -1.86 15.42 -4.78
N PRO A 24 -2.23 14.52 -5.71
CA PRO A 24 -3.57 13.95 -5.76
C PRO A 24 -3.81 12.93 -4.64
N ARG A 25 -2.75 12.37 -4.04
CA ARG A 25 -2.85 11.36 -2.98
C ARG A 25 -3.09 12.03 -1.63
N LYS A 26 -4.17 11.64 -0.97
CA LYS A 26 -4.44 12.04 0.42
C LYS A 26 -3.55 11.23 1.36
N ILE A 27 -2.80 11.92 2.19
CA ILE A 27 -1.93 11.29 3.20
C ILE A 27 -2.69 11.33 4.51
N THR A 28 -2.86 10.17 5.14
CA THR A 28 -3.49 10.03 6.46
C THR A 28 -2.45 10.16 7.56
N ASP A 29 -2.89 10.57 8.75
CA ASP A 29 -2.02 10.62 9.94
C ASP A 29 -1.47 9.23 10.28
N LYS A 30 -2.27 8.18 10.08
CA LYS A 30 -1.84 6.79 10.25
C LYS A 30 -0.66 6.45 9.34
N ALA A 31 -0.70 6.81 8.05
CA ALA A 31 0.41 6.57 7.14
C ALA A 31 1.69 7.30 7.57
N VAL A 32 1.56 8.51 8.13
CA VAL A 32 2.70 9.27 8.66
C VAL A 32 3.26 8.60 9.90
N GLN A 33 2.42 8.19 10.84
CA GLN A 33 2.82 7.50 12.08
C GLN A 33 3.52 6.18 11.78
N GLN A 34 2.98 5.35 10.90
CA GLN A 34 3.59 4.08 10.51
C GLN A 34 4.95 4.26 9.82
N THR A 35 5.03 5.25 8.92
CA THR A 35 6.31 5.56 8.28
C THR A 35 7.33 6.10 9.30
N ALA A 36 6.90 6.91 10.26
CA ALA A 36 7.75 7.41 11.33
C ALA A 36 8.24 6.27 12.24
N ALA A 37 7.36 5.35 12.63
CA ALA A 37 7.71 4.17 13.41
C ALA A 37 8.77 3.32 12.70
N SER A 38 8.57 3.07 11.39
CA SER A 38 9.54 2.35 10.56
C SER A 38 10.89 3.06 10.48
N ILE A 39 10.92 4.37 10.25
CA ILE A 39 12.18 5.14 10.22
C ILE A 39 12.88 5.09 11.58
N LYS A 40 12.14 5.18 12.68
CA LYS A 40 12.69 5.12 14.03
C LYS A 40 13.28 3.75 14.37
N ALA A 41 12.63 2.66 13.94
CA ALA A 41 13.05 1.30 14.23
C ALA A 41 14.22 0.84 13.33
N PHE A 42 14.14 1.13 12.04
CA PHE A 42 15.04 0.56 11.02
C PHE A 42 15.96 1.59 10.36
N GLY A 43 15.83 2.87 10.72
CA GLY A 43 16.51 3.96 10.05
C GLY A 43 15.93 4.23 8.64
N TRP A 44 16.60 5.13 7.92
CA TRP A 44 16.23 5.47 6.56
C TRP A 44 16.61 4.36 5.57
N GLN A 45 15.65 3.64 5.03
CA GLN A 45 15.86 2.60 4.02
C GLN A 45 15.68 3.10 2.59
N GLN A 46 14.90 4.19 2.42
CA GLN A 46 14.63 4.77 1.10
C GLN A 46 14.71 6.30 1.17
N PRO A 47 15.44 6.95 0.23
CA PRO A 47 15.54 8.40 0.19
C PRO A 47 14.24 9.05 -0.29
N ILE A 48 14.13 10.36 -0.06
CA ILE A 48 13.12 11.21 -0.69
C ILE A 48 13.67 11.64 -2.05
N VAL A 49 12.88 11.54 -3.12
CA VAL A 49 13.27 12.02 -4.44
C VAL A 49 12.62 13.38 -4.69
N VAL A 50 13.42 14.36 -5.12
CA VAL A 50 12.98 15.71 -5.40
C VAL A 50 13.43 16.17 -6.79
N ASP A 51 12.77 17.16 -7.34
CA ASP A 51 13.22 17.87 -8.52
C ASP A 51 14.33 18.92 -8.18
N PRO A 52 14.94 19.61 -9.17
CA PRO A 52 15.97 20.62 -8.93
C PRO A 52 15.51 21.78 -8.05
N ASP A 53 14.21 22.02 -7.99
CA ASP A 53 13.60 23.03 -7.12
C ASP A 53 13.31 22.50 -5.71
N LEU A 54 13.77 21.32 -5.36
CA LEU A 54 13.54 20.62 -4.10
C LEU A 54 12.07 20.31 -3.81
N VAL A 55 11.24 20.19 -4.84
CA VAL A 55 9.84 19.78 -4.70
C VAL A 55 9.76 18.27 -4.79
N VAL A 56 9.08 17.65 -3.84
CA VAL A 56 8.98 16.19 -3.75
C VAL A 56 8.36 15.58 -5.01
N ILE A 57 9.05 14.58 -5.54
CA ILE A 57 8.55 13.68 -6.58
C ILE A 57 8.02 12.41 -5.91
N ILE A 58 8.87 11.73 -5.11
CA ILE A 58 8.57 10.49 -4.37
C ILE A 58 8.89 10.69 -2.89
N GLY A 59 8.03 10.18 -2.00
CA GLY A 59 8.31 10.18 -0.56
C GLY A 59 7.66 11.30 0.24
N HIS A 60 6.48 11.80 -0.18
CA HIS A 60 5.72 12.80 0.58
C HIS A 60 5.44 12.36 2.03
N VAL A 61 5.08 11.09 2.25
CA VAL A 61 4.84 10.54 3.58
C VAL A 61 6.13 10.52 4.39
N ARG A 62 7.26 10.12 3.80
CA ARG A 62 8.59 10.12 4.46
C ARG A 62 9.00 11.51 4.92
N ARG A 63 8.73 12.54 4.10
CA ARG A 63 8.98 13.92 4.50
C ARG A 63 8.14 14.32 5.73
N LEU A 64 6.86 13.96 5.77
CA LEU A 64 5.99 14.26 6.91
C LEU A 64 6.41 13.47 8.15
N ALA A 65 6.81 12.20 7.98
CA ALA A 65 7.34 11.37 9.06
C ALA A 65 8.62 11.97 9.65
N ALA A 66 9.55 12.45 8.80
CA ALA A 66 10.76 13.13 9.27
C ALA A 66 10.43 14.37 10.12
N LEU A 67 9.47 15.19 9.67
CA LEU A 67 9.01 16.34 10.44
C LEU A 67 8.37 15.94 11.76
N SER A 68 7.57 14.88 11.80
CA SER A 68 6.94 14.40 13.03
C SER A 68 7.94 13.82 14.04
N LEU A 69 9.05 13.26 13.55
CA LEU A 69 10.16 12.78 14.37
C LEU A 69 11.10 13.90 14.84
N GLY A 70 10.97 15.12 14.31
CA GLY A 70 11.89 16.22 14.59
C GLY A 70 13.27 16.04 13.95
N GLU A 71 13.34 15.26 12.85
CA GLU A 71 14.59 15.05 12.12
C GLU A 71 15.03 16.33 11.41
N ASP A 72 16.26 16.76 11.64
CA ASP A 72 16.84 17.92 10.98
C ASP A 72 17.22 17.62 9.52
N LEU A 73 17.67 16.42 9.25
CA LEU A 73 18.19 15.96 7.96
C LEU A 73 17.45 14.71 7.47
N ALA A 74 17.30 14.62 6.15
CA ALA A 74 16.80 13.41 5.48
C ALA A 74 17.67 13.06 4.27
N PRO A 75 17.79 11.77 3.90
CA PRO A 75 18.45 11.36 2.66
C PRO A 75 17.59 11.76 1.46
N VAL A 76 18.18 12.49 0.52
CA VAL A 76 17.50 13.05 -0.64
C VAL A 76 18.26 12.74 -1.92
N ILE A 77 17.55 12.34 -2.96
CA ILE A 77 18.04 12.28 -4.34
C ILE A 77 17.44 13.46 -5.10
N ILE A 78 18.29 14.28 -5.71
CA ILE A 78 17.85 15.34 -6.63
C ILE A 78 17.88 14.77 -8.05
N ASP A 79 16.71 14.57 -8.65
CA ASP A 79 16.62 14.12 -10.05
C ASP A 79 16.58 15.32 -11.00
N THR A 80 17.66 15.50 -11.76
CA THR A 80 17.85 16.57 -12.74
C THR A 80 17.61 16.12 -14.17
N ARG A 81 17.25 14.83 -14.38
CA ARG A 81 17.20 14.22 -15.72
C ARG A 81 15.81 14.25 -16.34
N LEU A 82 14.79 14.38 -15.51
CA LEU A 82 13.39 14.29 -15.94
C LEU A 82 12.87 15.66 -16.40
N SER A 83 12.11 15.64 -17.49
CA SER A 83 11.34 16.83 -17.89
C SER A 83 10.19 17.10 -16.89
N PRO A 84 9.65 18.32 -16.82
CA PRO A 84 8.51 18.65 -15.96
C PRO A 84 7.30 17.72 -16.17
N GLU A 85 7.06 17.27 -17.41
CA GLU A 85 5.99 16.34 -17.76
C GLU A 85 6.28 14.95 -17.22
N GLN A 86 7.52 14.48 -17.35
CA GLN A 86 7.96 13.20 -16.80
C GLN A 86 7.87 13.18 -15.27
N VAL A 87 8.25 14.28 -14.60
CA VAL A 87 8.09 14.43 -13.14
C VAL A 87 6.64 14.29 -12.71
N LYS A 88 5.69 14.92 -13.43
CA LYS A 88 4.26 14.76 -13.15
C LYS A 88 3.78 13.34 -13.35
N ALA A 89 4.20 12.69 -14.44
CA ALA A 89 3.84 11.32 -14.74
C ALA A 89 4.40 10.34 -13.68
N LEU A 90 5.66 10.54 -13.27
CA LEU A 90 6.32 9.71 -12.26
C LEU A 90 5.62 9.79 -10.89
N ARG A 91 5.17 10.99 -10.46
CA ARG A 91 4.40 11.15 -9.23
C ARG A 91 3.14 10.29 -9.19
N ILE A 92 2.48 10.09 -10.34
CA ILE A 92 1.29 9.25 -10.44
C ILE A 92 1.69 7.77 -10.53
N ALA A 93 2.65 7.44 -11.39
CA ALA A 93 3.07 6.07 -11.66
C ALA A 93 3.63 5.37 -10.39
N ASP A 94 4.45 6.07 -9.60
CA ASP A 94 5.00 5.54 -8.34
C ASP A 94 3.90 5.14 -7.36
N ASN A 95 2.89 5.98 -7.19
CA ASN A 95 1.76 5.67 -6.33
C ASN A 95 0.89 4.54 -6.88
N ARG A 96 0.69 4.51 -8.20
CA ARG A 96 -0.19 3.52 -8.84
C ARG A 96 0.38 2.10 -8.83
N ALA A 97 1.71 1.97 -8.84
CA ALA A 97 2.35 0.65 -8.83
C ALA A 97 1.94 -0.19 -7.61
N SER A 98 1.78 0.42 -6.44
CA SER A 98 1.35 -0.26 -5.21
C SER A 98 -0.10 -0.79 -5.29
N ASP A 99 -0.95 -0.18 -6.11
CA ASP A 99 -2.35 -0.59 -6.25
C ASP A 99 -2.51 -1.91 -7.03
N TYR A 100 -1.44 -2.39 -7.68
CA TYR A 100 -1.43 -3.64 -8.48
C TYR A 100 -0.87 -4.84 -7.73
N THR A 101 -0.51 -4.68 -6.46
CA THR A 101 0.01 -5.76 -5.61
C THR A 101 -0.99 -6.12 -4.53
N THR A 102 -0.98 -7.40 -4.13
CA THR A 102 -1.78 -7.92 -3.02
C THR A 102 -0.89 -8.76 -2.11
N TRP A 103 -1.33 -9.01 -0.90
CA TRP A 103 -0.65 -9.88 0.05
C TRP A 103 -1.02 -11.34 -0.16
N ASP A 104 -0.06 -12.24 -0.01
CA ASP A 104 -0.33 -13.62 0.32
C ASP A 104 -0.53 -13.70 1.84
N TYR A 105 -1.80 -13.76 2.24
CA TYR A 105 -2.16 -13.68 3.66
C TYR A 105 -1.69 -14.88 4.48
N ALA A 106 -1.50 -16.07 3.86
CA ALA A 106 -0.97 -17.23 4.55
C ALA A 106 0.49 -17.00 4.94
N LEU A 107 1.30 -16.61 3.96
CA LEU A 107 2.71 -16.31 4.21
C LEU A 107 2.86 -15.09 5.15
N LEU A 108 2.02 -14.07 4.98
CA LEU A 108 2.05 -12.89 5.83
C LEU A 108 1.72 -13.22 7.29
N ALA A 109 0.74 -14.09 7.54
CA ALA A 109 0.37 -14.51 8.90
C ALA A 109 1.55 -15.18 9.62
N ASP A 110 2.25 -16.09 8.93
CA ASP A 110 3.42 -16.79 9.49
C ASP A 110 4.53 -15.80 9.84
N GLU A 111 4.84 -14.85 8.96
CA GLU A 111 5.84 -13.81 9.19
C GLU A 111 5.47 -12.88 10.35
N LEU A 112 4.19 -12.49 10.47
CA LEU A 112 3.74 -11.60 11.54
C LEU A 112 3.83 -12.26 12.91
N VAL A 113 3.56 -13.58 13.03
CA VAL A 113 3.70 -14.31 14.29
C VAL A 113 5.13 -14.27 14.81
N ASP A 114 6.11 -14.49 13.93
CA ASP A 114 7.52 -14.49 14.32
C ASP A 114 8.03 -13.12 14.76
N MET A 115 7.43 -12.04 14.24
CA MET A 115 7.86 -10.66 14.49
C MET A 115 7.05 -9.94 15.58
N ALA A 116 5.93 -10.52 16.01
CA ALA A 116 4.95 -9.85 16.89
C ALA A 116 5.57 -9.32 18.20
N ALA A 117 6.45 -10.12 18.82
CA ALA A 117 7.02 -9.79 20.12
C ALA A 117 7.97 -8.58 20.08
N GLU A 118 8.67 -8.37 18.97
CA GLU A 118 9.72 -7.34 18.86
C GLU A 118 9.23 -6.10 18.08
N PHE A 119 8.41 -6.31 17.05
CA PHE A 119 8.03 -5.27 16.11
C PHE A 119 6.52 -4.99 16.03
N GLY A 120 5.73 -5.53 16.97
CA GLY A 120 4.27 -5.41 16.96
C GLY A 120 3.76 -3.98 16.77
N ASP A 121 4.33 -3.03 17.51
CA ASP A 121 3.97 -1.61 17.42
C ASP A 121 4.38 -0.99 16.08
N VAL A 122 5.53 -1.40 15.52
CA VAL A 122 6.04 -0.88 14.25
C VAL A 122 5.22 -1.40 13.08
N LEU A 123 4.74 -2.64 13.18
CA LEU A 123 3.94 -3.29 12.14
C LEU A 123 2.45 -2.97 12.26
N ASP A 124 2.02 -2.30 13.35
CA ASP A 124 0.60 -2.05 13.63
C ASP A 124 -0.23 -3.34 13.63
N LEU A 125 0.26 -4.33 14.40
CA LEU A 125 -0.34 -5.67 14.39
C LEU A 125 -1.82 -5.69 14.72
N ALA A 126 -2.30 -4.74 15.54
CA ALA A 126 -3.72 -4.62 15.86
C ALA A 126 -4.59 -4.41 14.60
N ASP A 127 -4.07 -3.71 13.60
CA ASP A 127 -4.73 -3.50 12.30
C ASP A 127 -4.66 -4.78 11.42
N TRP A 128 -3.62 -5.59 11.61
CA TRP A 128 -3.46 -6.85 10.90
C TRP A 128 -4.18 -8.03 11.57
N GLU A 129 -4.37 -8.01 12.90
CA GLU A 129 -4.99 -9.11 13.64
C GLU A 129 -6.37 -9.47 13.11
N GLU A 130 -7.24 -8.47 12.89
CA GLU A 130 -8.59 -8.72 12.32
C GLU A 130 -8.51 -9.37 10.93
N THR A 131 -7.56 -8.92 10.09
CA THR A 131 -7.34 -9.44 8.75
C THR A 131 -6.78 -10.86 8.78
N VAL A 132 -5.80 -11.13 9.65
CA VAL A 132 -5.12 -12.42 9.78
C VAL A 132 -6.01 -13.45 10.49
N GLU A 133 -6.74 -13.08 11.54
CA GLU A 133 -7.69 -13.96 12.22
C GLU A 133 -8.83 -14.38 11.31
N GLY A 134 -9.39 -13.44 10.55
CA GLY A 134 -10.40 -13.75 9.54
C GLY A 134 -9.89 -14.75 8.51
N PHE A 135 -8.63 -14.60 8.08
CA PHE A 135 -7.98 -15.50 7.16
C PHE A 135 -7.72 -16.88 7.77
N GLN A 136 -7.21 -16.96 9.01
CA GLN A 136 -6.93 -18.22 9.72
C GLN A 136 -8.21 -18.99 10.00
N GLN A 137 -9.29 -18.33 10.40
CA GLN A 137 -10.59 -18.96 10.62
C GLN A 137 -11.17 -19.53 9.32
N ALA A 138 -11.09 -18.79 8.22
CA ALA A 138 -11.51 -19.25 6.91
C ALA A 138 -10.69 -20.46 6.43
N SER A 139 -9.37 -20.46 6.70
CA SER A 139 -8.47 -21.59 6.42
C SER A 139 -8.82 -22.82 7.23
N ALA A 140 -9.02 -22.69 8.54
CA ALA A 140 -9.35 -23.78 9.45
C ALA A 140 -10.71 -24.43 9.13
N ASN A 141 -11.65 -23.65 8.61
CA ASN A 141 -12.98 -24.12 8.23
C ASN A 141 -13.03 -24.81 6.86
N GLY A 142 -11.90 -24.90 6.14
CA GLY A 142 -11.85 -25.45 4.77
C GLY A 142 -12.58 -24.57 3.74
N GLU A 143 -12.89 -23.34 4.09
CA GLU A 143 -13.64 -22.37 3.29
C GLU A 143 -12.75 -21.55 2.33
N LEU A 144 -11.44 -21.86 2.29
CA LEU A 144 -10.48 -21.23 1.37
C LEU A 144 -10.68 -21.67 -0.09
N GLY A 145 -11.91 -21.46 -0.58
CA GLY A 145 -12.10 -21.20 -1.99
C GLY A 145 -12.02 -19.67 -2.17
N LEU A 146 -11.76 -19.21 -3.37
CA LEU A 146 -11.65 -17.82 -3.84
C LEU A 146 -12.66 -16.80 -3.23
N THR A 147 -13.62 -17.24 -2.44
CA THR A 147 -14.72 -16.51 -1.86
C THR A 147 -14.35 -15.68 -0.63
N ASP A 148 -13.40 -16.10 0.19
CA ASP A 148 -13.14 -15.42 1.47
C ASP A 148 -12.05 -14.35 1.37
N GLN A 149 -11.08 -14.52 0.47
CA GLN A 149 -10.25 -13.38 0.03
C GLN A 149 -11.10 -12.29 -0.60
N ALA A 150 -12.11 -12.67 -1.39
CA ALA A 150 -13.08 -11.71 -1.90
C ALA A 150 -13.87 -11.05 -0.75
N ARG A 151 -14.24 -11.77 0.32
CA ARG A 151 -14.95 -11.21 1.47
C ARG A 151 -14.14 -10.18 2.24
N ALA A 152 -12.86 -10.43 2.52
CA ALA A 152 -11.99 -9.49 3.21
C ALA A 152 -11.71 -8.23 2.37
N VAL A 153 -11.50 -8.38 1.07
CA VAL A 153 -11.29 -7.27 0.12
C VAL A 153 -12.59 -6.53 -0.17
N VAL A 154 -13.74 -7.21 -0.14
CA VAL A 154 -15.06 -6.65 -0.45
C VAL A 154 -15.66 -5.91 0.75
N ALA A 155 -15.37 -6.31 1.98
CA ALA A 155 -15.75 -5.56 3.18
C ALA A 155 -15.11 -4.15 3.20
N ALA A 156 -14.06 -3.94 2.42
CA ALA A 156 -13.28 -2.70 2.36
C ALA A 156 -13.53 -1.81 1.13
N GLU A 157 -14.78 -1.64 0.66
CA GLU A 157 -15.16 -0.60 -0.34
C GLU A 157 -15.26 -0.99 -1.84
N HIS A 158 -15.14 -2.26 -2.24
CA HIS A 158 -15.24 -2.59 -3.67
C HIS A 158 -16.44 -3.49 -3.98
N GLN A 159 -17.22 -3.08 -4.97
CA GLN A 159 -18.28 -3.93 -5.54
C GLN A 159 -17.63 -4.97 -6.47
N VAL A 160 -17.85 -6.25 -6.21
CA VAL A 160 -17.38 -7.34 -7.06
C VAL A 160 -18.53 -7.82 -7.96
N THR A 161 -18.31 -7.77 -9.27
CA THR A 161 -19.22 -8.40 -10.24
C THR A 161 -18.70 -9.78 -10.58
N VAL A 162 -19.47 -10.82 -10.25
CA VAL A 162 -19.14 -12.19 -10.64
C VAL A 162 -19.85 -12.51 -11.96
N ILE A 163 -19.09 -12.95 -12.95
CA ILE A 163 -19.60 -13.33 -14.28
C ILE A 163 -19.49 -14.84 -14.42
N PHE A 164 -20.63 -15.51 -14.57
CA PHE A 164 -20.69 -16.94 -14.87
C PHE A 164 -20.73 -17.18 -16.37
N GLN A 165 -20.15 -18.28 -16.83
CA GLN A 165 -20.21 -18.66 -18.24
C GLN A 165 -21.56 -19.27 -18.63
N THR A 166 -22.27 -19.85 -17.66
CA THR A 166 -23.56 -20.47 -17.88
C THR A 166 -24.57 -20.15 -16.79
N LYS A 167 -25.87 -20.21 -17.15
CA LYS A 167 -26.97 -20.06 -16.19
C LYS A 167 -26.92 -21.10 -15.09
N ALA A 168 -26.57 -22.35 -15.41
CA ALA A 168 -26.50 -23.45 -14.46
C ALA A 168 -25.43 -23.23 -13.36
N GLU A 169 -24.30 -22.61 -13.72
CA GLU A 169 -23.27 -22.20 -12.75
C GLU A 169 -23.78 -21.07 -11.86
N ALA A 170 -24.47 -20.08 -12.43
CA ALA A 170 -25.04 -18.98 -11.68
C ALA A 170 -26.11 -19.44 -10.68
N ASP A 171 -27.01 -20.34 -11.12
CA ASP A 171 -28.08 -20.89 -10.27
C ASP A 171 -27.51 -21.75 -9.11
N LYS A 172 -26.38 -22.43 -9.32
CA LYS A 172 -25.72 -23.23 -8.30
C LYS A 172 -24.94 -22.39 -7.28
N ALA A 173 -24.28 -21.34 -7.71
CA ALA A 173 -23.42 -20.51 -6.87
C ALA A 173 -24.13 -19.26 -6.33
N GLY A 174 -25.18 -18.78 -7.02
CA GLY A 174 -25.91 -17.57 -6.67
C GLY A 174 -26.36 -17.46 -5.22
N PRO A 175 -27.02 -18.49 -4.64
CA PRO A 175 -27.45 -18.46 -3.24
C PRO A 175 -26.29 -18.22 -2.25
N LYS A 176 -25.14 -18.84 -2.50
CA LYS A 176 -23.93 -18.67 -1.65
C LYS A 176 -23.29 -17.32 -1.83
N LEU A 177 -23.33 -16.75 -3.03
CA LEU A 177 -22.76 -15.43 -3.33
C LEU A 177 -23.66 -14.29 -2.82
N ALA A 178 -24.98 -14.51 -2.73
CA ALA A 178 -25.90 -13.51 -2.18
C ALA A 178 -25.70 -13.28 -0.66
N GLU A 179 -25.07 -14.22 0.03
CA GLU A 179 -24.73 -14.10 1.46
C GLU A 179 -23.42 -13.32 1.69
N ILE A 180 -22.67 -12.99 0.63
CA ILE A 180 -21.38 -12.31 0.74
C ILE A 180 -21.62 -10.78 0.74
N PRO A 181 -21.27 -10.06 1.81
CA PRO A 181 -21.35 -8.60 1.84
C PRO A 181 -20.54 -7.98 0.70
N GLY A 182 -21.13 -7.04 -0.05
CA GLY A 182 -20.46 -6.33 -1.15
C GLY A 182 -20.55 -6.99 -2.53
N VAL A 183 -21.12 -8.19 -2.67
CA VAL A 183 -21.46 -8.75 -3.98
C VAL A 183 -22.78 -8.16 -4.45
N VAL A 184 -22.70 -7.25 -5.43
CA VAL A 184 -23.89 -6.46 -5.85
C VAL A 184 -24.57 -7.06 -7.08
N PHE A 185 -23.85 -7.85 -7.89
CA PHE A 185 -24.42 -8.37 -9.14
C PHE A 185 -23.79 -9.71 -9.58
N VAL A 186 -24.66 -10.64 -9.92
CA VAL A 186 -24.32 -11.88 -10.59
C VAL A 186 -24.92 -11.80 -12.02
N ARG A 187 -24.04 -11.74 -13.05
CA ARG A 187 -24.47 -11.75 -14.46
C ARG A 187 -23.94 -12.99 -15.16
N TYR A 188 -24.72 -13.52 -16.08
CA TYR A 188 -24.28 -14.49 -17.07
C TYR A 188 -24.62 -13.96 -18.46
N PRO A 189 -23.85 -14.30 -19.49
CA PRO A 189 -24.14 -13.88 -20.86
C PRO A 189 -25.52 -14.43 -21.26
N THR A 190 -26.35 -13.60 -21.87
CA THR A 190 -27.62 -13.97 -22.47
C THR A 190 -27.40 -14.75 -23.75
#